data_b75d7aa4d560a3a0abe8f72d3400bed5
#
_entry.id   b75d7aa4d560a3a0abe8f72d3400bed5
#
_cell.length_a   1.000
_cell.length_b   1.000
_cell.length_c   1.000
_cell.angle_alpha   90.00
_cell.angle_beta   90.00
_cell.angle_gamma   90.00
#
_symmetry.space_group_name_H-M   'P 1'
#
loop_
_entity.id
_entity.type
_entity.pdbx_description
1 polymer ?
#
loop_
_entity_poly.entity_id
_entity_poly.type
_entity_poly.pdbx_seq_one_letter_code
_entity_poly.pdbx_strand_id
1 'polypeptide(L)'
;WTLNRLISQVQQRVVMPWVAASESKLDDQIVPIVEKTLRIAVWTFALLIGFSNLGVDVVSLLAGLGIGGVAVALAAQDTLANMFGSVTIFTDQPFQVGDLIEVDGHKGVVTEVGLRTCRIRTMAGERVRIPNKDIAAKPVVNHTIDGAWRYEGAVRMTHRASPEQVEQ
;
A
#
# COMPACT_ATOMS: atom_id res chain seq x y z
N TRP A 1 23.96 -18.49 21.42
CA TRP A 1 23.15 -19.68 21.17
C TRP A 1 21.70 -19.47 21.63
N THR A 2 21.48 -18.94 22.84
CA THR A 2 20.16 -18.63 23.42
C THR A 2 19.41 -17.53 22.65
N LEU A 3 20.12 -16.49 22.17
CA LEU A 3 19.51 -15.38 21.42
C LEU A 3 18.96 -15.85 20.06
N ASN A 4 19.71 -16.65 19.32
CA ASN A 4 19.25 -17.26 18.07
C ASN A 4 18.02 -18.17 18.27
N ARG A 5 17.95 -18.86 19.41
CA ARG A 5 16.82 -19.72 19.77
C ARG A 5 15.57 -18.90 20.12
N LEU A 6 15.75 -17.76 20.78
CA LEU A 6 14.65 -16.80 21.04
C LEU A 6 14.12 -16.19 19.76
N ILE A 7 15.00 -15.75 18.85
CA ILE A 7 14.62 -15.21 17.55
C ILE A 7 13.81 -16.25 16.76
N SER A 8 14.28 -17.51 16.70
CA SER A 8 13.55 -18.58 16.00
C SER A 8 12.22 -18.94 16.66
N GLN A 9 12.10 -18.84 17.99
CA GLN A 9 10.82 -19.09 18.68
C GLN A 9 9.81 -17.97 18.46
N VAL A 10 10.24 -16.70 18.44
CA VAL A 10 9.39 -15.55 18.09
C VAL A 10 8.92 -15.68 16.63
N GLN A 11 9.83 -16.07 15.74
CA GLN A 11 9.53 -16.30 14.34
C GLN A 11 8.46 -17.39 14.14
N GLN A 12 8.61 -18.53 14.79
CA GLN A 12 7.65 -19.64 14.68
C GLN A 12 6.30 -19.36 15.34
N ARG A 13 6.27 -18.57 16.43
CA ARG A 13 5.03 -18.32 17.16
C ARG A 13 4.26 -17.09 16.69
N VAL A 14 4.94 -16.08 16.13
CA VAL A 14 4.32 -14.81 15.76
C VAL A 14 4.23 -14.64 14.24
N VAL A 15 5.29 -14.98 13.50
CA VAL A 15 5.34 -14.71 12.04
C VAL A 15 4.71 -15.84 11.23
N MET A 16 4.98 -17.11 11.57
CA MET A 16 4.47 -18.25 10.82
C MET A 16 2.93 -18.36 10.75
N PRO A 17 2.14 -18.09 11.81
CA PRO A 17 0.68 -18.17 11.72
C PRO A 17 0.09 -17.10 10.79
N TRP A 18 0.74 -15.95 10.68
CA TRP A 18 0.31 -14.86 9.79
C TRP A 18 0.64 -15.15 8.32
N VAL A 19 1.79 -15.77 8.07
CA VAL A 19 2.23 -16.16 6.72
C VAL A 19 1.40 -17.33 6.18
N ALA A 20 1.03 -18.28 7.04
CA ALA A 20 0.21 -19.44 6.65
C ALA A 20 -1.24 -19.07 6.28
N ALA A 21 -1.71 -17.88 6.65
CA ALA A 21 -3.05 -17.38 6.33
C ALA A 21 -3.13 -16.64 4.99
N SER A 22 -2.01 -16.37 4.32
CA SER A 22 -1.94 -15.59 3.08
C SER A 22 -1.33 -16.44 1.97
N GLU A 23 -2.09 -16.71 0.90
CA GLU A 23 -1.62 -17.43 -0.31
C GLU A 23 -0.88 -16.52 -1.31
N SER A 24 -0.25 -15.45 -0.84
CA SER A 24 0.36 -14.45 -1.71
C SER A 24 1.86 -14.72 -1.92
N LYS A 25 2.30 -14.74 -3.18
CA LYS A 25 3.73 -14.77 -3.56
C LYS A 25 4.57 -13.60 -3.00
N LEU A 26 3.92 -12.58 -2.45
CA LEU A 26 4.56 -11.45 -1.79
C LEU A 26 5.14 -11.86 -0.42
N ASP A 27 4.53 -12.81 0.27
CA ASP A 27 4.97 -13.27 1.58
C ASP A 27 6.34 -13.93 1.50
N ASP A 28 6.60 -14.70 0.45
CA ASP A 28 7.89 -15.37 0.21
C ASP A 28 9.05 -14.38 0.05
N GLN A 29 8.77 -13.15 -0.39
CA GLN A 29 9.79 -12.12 -0.60
C GLN A 29 9.93 -11.16 0.57
N ILE A 30 8.82 -10.78 1.22
CA ILE A 30 8.82 -9.78 2.29
C ILE A 30 9.30 -10.38 3.62
N VAL A 31 8.87 -11.59 3.95
CA VAL A 31 9.21 -12.25 5.22
C VAL A 31 10.73 -12.38 5.44
N PRO A 32 11.54 -12.83 4.46
CA PRO A 32 12.99 -12.91 4.65
C PRO A 32 13.65 -11.54 4.86
N ILE A 33 13.10 -10.49 4.23
CA ILE A 33 13.64 -9.12 4.38
C ILE A 33 13.37 -8.61 5.79
N VAL A 34 12.13 -8.76 6.29
CA VAL A 34 11.74 -8.37 7.66
C VAL A 34 12.56 -9.14 8.69
N GLU A 35 12.70 -10.46 8.52
CA GLU A 35 13.51 -11.28 9.39
C GLU A 35 14.97 -10.83 9.44
N LYS A 36 15.58 -10.61 8.29
CA LYS A 36 16.97 -10.15 8.19
C LYS A 36 17.15 -8.80 8.87
N THR A 37 16.23 -7.86 8.65
CA THR A 37 16.26 -6.53 9.25
C THR A 37 16.13 -6.61 10.76
N LEU A 38 15.18 -7.41 11.28
CA LEU A 38 14.99 -7.63 12.70
C LEU A 38 16.23 -8.28 13.33
N ARG A 39 16.83 -9.27 12.67
CA ARG A 39 18.05 -9.91 13.13
C ARG A 39 19.22 -8.93 13.21
N ILE A 40 19.39 -8.06 12.21
CA ILE A 40 20.41 -7.00 12.23
C ILE A 40 20.17 -6.08 13.40
N ALA A 41 18.94 -5.61 13.62
CA ALA A 41 18.60 -4.73 14.73
C ALA A 41 18.94 -5.38 16.09
N VAL A 42 18.51 -6.64 16.32
CA VAL A 42 18.77 -7.35 17.58
C VAL A 42 20.29 -7.50 17.83
N TRP A 43 21.06 -7.86 16.80
CA TRP A 43 22.52 -7.99 16.94
C TRP A 43 23.18 -6.63 17.21
N THR A 44 22.70 -5.56 16.57
CA THR A 44 23.20 -4.20 16.82
C THR A 44 22.97 -3.80 18.28
N PHE A 45 21.77 -4.02 18.83
CA PHE A 45 21.49 -3.75 20.23
C PHE A 45 22.31 -4.64 21.19
N ALA A 46 22.47 -5.93 20.88
CA ALA A 46 23.29 -6.84 21.68
C ALA A 46 24.75 -6.39 21.73
N LEU A 47 25.32 -5.94 20.61
CA LEU A 47 26.69 -5.38 20.56
C LEU A 47 26.80 -4.10 21.35
N LEU A 48 25.83 -3.18 21.24
CA LEU A 48 25.84 -1.93 22.04
C LEU A 48 25.82 -2.21 23.54
N ILE A 49 24.98 -3.15 23.99
CA ILE A 49 24.93 -3.57 25.40
C ILE A 49 26.27 -4.18 25.82
N GLY A 50 26.86 -5.03 24.96
CA GLY A 50 28.19 -5.61 25.20
C GLY A 50 29.28 -4.54 25.37
N PHE A 51 29.33 -3.57 24.49
CA PHE A 51 30.29 -2.46 24.56
C PHE A 51 30.08 -1.57 25.80
N SER A 52 28.81 -1.28 26.16
CA SER A 52 28.46 -0.55 27.36
C SER A 52 28.99 -1.25 28.60
N ASN A 53 28.89 -2.55 28.72
CA ASN A 53 29.40 -3.35 29.83
C ASN A 53 30.96 -3.37 29.91
N LEU A 54 31.61 -3.12 28.77
CA LEU A 54 33.07 -2.99 28.71
C LEU A 54 33.58 -1.58 28.99
N GLY A 55 32.68 -0.66 29.38
CA GLY A 55 33.00 0.74 29.66
C GLY A 55 33.21 1.63 28.45
N VAL A 56 32.85 1.17 27.25
CA VAL A 56 32.89 1.98 26.03
C VAL A 56 31.70 2.96 26.01
N ASP A 57 31.96 4.21 25.65
CA ASP A 57 30.91 5.22 25.47
C ASP A 57 30.02 4.83 24.25
N VAL A 58 28.86 4.26 24.54
CA VAL A 58 27.87 3.89 23.52
C VAL A 58 26.97 5.05 23.11
N VAL A 59 27.02 6.21 23.84
CA VAL A 59 26.16 7.36 23.54
C VAL A 59 26.47 7.92 22.16
N SER A 60 27.76 8.06 21.85
CA SER A 60 28.22 8.52 20.53
C SER A 60 27.81 7.55 19.40
N LEU A 61 27.84 6.25 19.65
CA LEU A 61 27.39 5.21 18.69
C LEU A 61 25.88 5.29 18.48
N LEU A 62 25.10 5.44 19.56
CA LEU A 62 23.65 5.61 19.48
C LEU A 62 23.26 6.89 18.75
N ALA A 63 23.98 8.00 18.96
CA ALA A 63 23.75 9.24 18.23
C ALA A 63 23.95 9.05 16.71
N GLY A 64 25.05 8.37 16.32
CA GLY A 64 25.30 8.04 14.91
C GLY A 64 24.24 7.13 14.31
N LEU A 65 23.83 6.09 15.03
CA LEU A 65 22.73 5.20 14.63
C LEU A 65 21.40 5.95 14.52
N GLY A 66 21.14 6.91 15.42
CA GLY A 66 19.94 7.74 15.37
C GLY A 66 19.88 8.58 14.10
N ILE A 67 20.96 9.26 13.75
CA ILE A 67 21.06 10.05 12.51
C ILE A 67 20.88 9.13 11.28
N GLY A 68 21.58 7.99 11.27
CA GLY A 68 21.42 6.99 10.20
C GLY A 68 20.00 6.45 10.08
N GLY A 69 19.33 6.23 11.23
CA GLY A 69 17.93 5.80 11.30
C GLY A 69 16.98 6.83 10.70
N VAL A 70 17.18 8.13 10.98
CA VAL A 70 16.39 9.21 10.35
C VAL A 70 16.59 9.22 8.85
N ALA A 71 17.82 9.06 8.35
CA ALA A 71 18.08 9.01 6.91
C ALA A 71 17.34 7.84 6.24
N VAL A 72 17.35 6.64 6.86
CA VAL A 72 16.61 5.47 6.37
C VAL A 72 15.10 5.72 6.43
N ALA A 73 14.59 6.32 7.50
CA ALA A 73 13.17 6.63 7.63
C ALA A 73 12.70 7.61 6.55
N LEU A 74 13.47 8.64 6.24
CA LEU A 74 13.16 9.58 5.16
C LEU A 74 13.19 8.89 3.80
N ALA A 75 14.15 8.00 3.57
CA ALA A 75 14.21 7.22 2.32
C ALA A 75 13.03 6.25 2.16
N ALA A 76 12.48 5.71 3.26
CA ALA A 76 11.34 4.79 3.27
C ALA A 76 9.97 5.49 3.33
N GLN A 77 9.93 6.79 3.58
CA GLN A 77 8.72 7.57 3.86
C GLN A 77 7.62 7.37 2.82
N ASP A 78 7.94 7.48 1.54
CA ASP A 78 6.98 7.34 0.46
C ASP A 78 6.39 5.92 0.37
N THR A 79 7.20 4.91 0.64
CA THR A 79 6.74 3.53 0.64
C THR A 79 5.74 3.29 1.77
N LEU A 80 6.08 3.75 2.97
CA LEU A 80 5.21 3.65 4.15
C LEU A 80 3.91 4.44 3.95
N ALA A 81 3.99 5.66 3.41
CA ALA A 81 2.81 6.47 3.13
C ALA A 81 1.83 5.77 2.16
N ASN A 82 2.34 5.09 1.13
CA ASN A 82 1.51 4.31 0.23
C ASN A 82 0.89 3.08 0.88
N MET A 83 1.62 2.40 1.77
CA MET A 83 1.09 1.26 2.54
C MET A 83 -0.02 1.71 3.49
N PHE A 84 0.15 2.82 4.20
CA PHE A 84 -0.91 3.40 5.02
C PHE A 84 -2.11 3.86 4.16
N GLY A 85 -1.85 4.44 2.97
CA GLY A 85 -2.91 4.77 2.02
C GLY A 85 -3.74 3.55 1.62
N SER A 86 -3.11 2.39 1.39
CA SER A 86 -3.87 1.16 1.11
C SER A 86 -4.71 0.70 2.30
N VAL A 87 -4.18 0.79 3.53
CA VAL A 87 -4.96 0.46 4.74
C VAL A 87 -6.18 1.38 4.87
N THR A 88 -6.02 2.68 4.61
CA THR A 88 -7.13 3.65 4.61
C THR A 88 -8.18 3.27 3.57
N ILE A 89 -7.78 2.95 2.33
CA ILE A 89 -8.71 2.53 1.27
C ILE A 89 -9.48 1.26 1.68
N PHE A 90 -8.81 0.29 2.31
CA PHE A 90 -9.45 -0.94 2.78
C PHE A 90 -10.42 -0.71 3.95
N THR A 91 -10.10 0.22 4.84
CA THR A 91 -10.91 0.52 6.03
C THR A 91 -12.14 1.36 5.67
N ASP A 92 -11.94 2.41 4.91
CA ASP A 92 -12.98 3.39 4.60
C ASP A 92 -13.81 2.99 3.37
N GLN A 93 -13.30 2.09 2.52
CA GLN A 93 -13.92 1.57 1.30
C GLN A 93 -14.62 2.64 0.45
N PRO A 94 -13.92 3.72 0.07
CA PRO A 94 -14.52 4.79 -0.74
C PRO A 94 -14.97 4.29 -2.12
N PHE A 95 -14.42 3.17 -2.57
CA PHE A 95 -14.77 2.44 -3.80
C PHE A 95 -14.36 0.98 -3.69
N GLN A 96 -14.88 0.16 -4.58
CA GLN A 96 -14.54 -1.26 -4.72
C GLN A 96 -13.93 -1.55 -6.09
N VAL A 97 -13.30 -2.74 -6.23
CA VAL A 97 -12.85 -3.22 -7.55
C VAL A 97 -14.07 -3.39 -8.44
N GLY A 98 -14.03 -2.78 -9.61
CA GLY A 98 -15.17 -2.72 -10.55
C GLY A 98 -15.85 -1.36 -10.60
N ASP A 99 -15.67 -0.49 -9.61
CA ASP A 99 -16.27 0.84 -9.59
C ASP A 99 -15.62 1.77 -10.61
N LEU A 100 -16.44 2.66 -11.17
CA LEU A 100 -16.00 3.77 -11.99
C LEU A 100 -15.67 4.96 -11.08
N ILE A 101 -14.41 5.28 -10.95
CA ILE A 101 -13.94 6.38 -10.11
C ILE A 101 -13.23 7.46 -10.93
N GLU A 102 -13.17 8.65 -10.34
CA GLU A 102 -12.37 9.77 -10.84
C GLU A 102 -11.49 10.29 -9.70
N VAL A 103 -10.18 10.29 -9.94
CA VAL A 103 -9.16 10.77 -9.02
C VAL A 103 -8.10 11.51 -9.81
N ASP A 104 -7.78 12.73 -9.38
CA ASP A 104 -6.72 13.55 -9.97
C ASP A 104 -6.87 13.76 -11.50
N GLY A 105 -8.12 13.91 -11.97
CA GLY A 105 -8.43 14.07 -13.39
C GLY A 105 -8.39 12.77 -14.21
N HIS A 106 -8.09 11.63 -13.59
CA HIS A 106 -8.15 10.32 -14.23
C HIS A 106 -9.46 9.62 -13.90
N LYS A 107 -10.28 9.38 -14.93
CA LYS A 107 -11.55 8.65 -14.82
C LYS A 107 -11.41 7.25 -15.40
N GLY A 108 -11.77 6.23 -14.61
CA GLY A 108 -11.66 4.85 -15.05
C GLY A 108 -12.20 3.84 -14.05
N VAL A 109 -12.33 2.60 -14.51
CA VAL A 109 -12.78 1.47 -13.69
C VAL A 109 -11.63 0.92 -12.87
N VAL A 110 -11.83 0.74 -11.58
CA VAL A 110 -10.85 0.11 -10.68
C VAL A 110 -10.68 -1.34 -11.06
N THR A 111 -9.47 -1.72 -11.44
CA THR A 111 -9.15 -3.12 -11.80
C THR A 111 -8.47 -3.87 -10.67
N GLU A 112 -7.70 -3.16 -9.83
CA GLU A 112 -6.94 -3.77 -8.74
C GLU A 112 -6.56 -2.69 -7.71
N VAL A 113 -6.66 -3.03 -6.43
CA VAL A 113 -6.09 -2.25 -5.33
C VAL A 113 -4.93 -3.06 -4.75
N GLY A 114 -3.71 -2.62 -5.05
CA GLY A 114 -2.48 -3.24 -4.55
C GLY A 114 -1.97 -2.58 -3.27
N LEU A 115 -0.87 -3.10 -2.72
CA LEU A 115 -0.27 -2.60 -1.48
C LEU A 115 0.27 -1.16 -1.60
N ARG A 116 0.70 -0.74 -2.79
CA ARG A 116 1.29 0.58 -3.03
C ARG A 116 0.51 1.44 -4.02
N THR A 117 -0.16 0.81 -4.99
CA THR A 117 -0.83 1.51 -6.09
C THR A 117 -2.18 0.88 -6.38
N CYS A 118 -3.16 1.72 -6.66
CA CYS A 118 -4.42 1.34 -7.27
C CYS A 118 -4.27 1.40 -8.81
N ARG A 119 -4.86 0.44 -9.51
CA ARG A 119 -4.90 0.39 -10.98
C ARG A 119 -6.31 0.66 -11.46
N ILE A 120 -6.41 1.63 -12.37
CA ILE A 120 -7.66 1.92 -13.05
C ILE A 120 -7.49 1.72 -14.56
N ARG A 121 -8.58 1.38 -15.22
CA ARG A 121 -8.67 1.31 -16.69
C ARG A 121 -9.58 2.43 -17.16
N THR A 122 -9.04 3.36 -17.96
CA THR A 122 -9.82 4.43 -18.55
C THR A 122 -10.79 3.92 -19.62
N MET A 123 -11.77 4.74 -19.99
CA MET A 123 -12.70 4.40 -21.10
C MET A 123 -11.99 4.29 -22.45
N ALA A 124 -10.82 4.92 -22.62
CA ALA A 124 -9.95 4.75 -23.78
C ALA A 124 -9.18 3.43 -23.80
N GLY A 125 -9.31 2.60 -22.73
CA GLY A 125 -8.59 1.32 -22.59
C GLY A 125 -7.20 1.43 -21.97
N GLU A 126 -6.77 2.63 -21.61
CA GLU A 126 -5.46 2.87 -20.98
C GLU A 126 -5.44 2.37 -19.53
N ARG A 127 -4.27 1.95 -19.07
CA ARG A 127 -4.05 1.55 -17.68
C ARG A 127 -3.31 2.65 -16.94
N VAL A 128 -3.95 3.24 -15.95
CA VAL A 128 -3.35 4.24 -15.07
C VAL A 128 -3.05 3.61 -13.71
N ARG A 129 -1.89 3.93 -13.15
CA ARG A 129 -1.50 3.53 -11.79
C ARG A 129 -1.42 4.77 -10.92
N ILE A 130 -2.20 4.79 -9.86
CA ILE A 130 -2.26 5.92 -8.92
C ILE A 130 -1.68 5.44 -7.59
N PRO A 131 -0.71 6.16 -7.00
CA PRO A 131 -0.21 5.84 -5.67
C PRO A 131 -1.33 5.89 -4.63
N ASN A 132 -1.38 4.92 -3.73
CA ASN A 132 -2.45 4.84 -2.74
C ASN A 132 -2.45 6.05 -1.77
N LYS A 133 -1.27 6.62 -1.47
CA LYS A 133 -1.17 7.86 -0.68
C LYS A 133 -1.92 9.02 -1.32
N ASP A 134 -1.89 9.12 -2.66
CA ASP A 134 -2.54 10.21 -3.39
C ASP A 134 -4.06 10.02 -3.37
N ILE A 135 -4.53 8.77 -3.49
CA ILE A 135 -5.96 8.43 -3.36
C ILE A 135 -6.48 8.73 -1.95
N ALA A 136 -5.72 8.35 -0.92
CA ALA A 136 -6.11 8.59 0.46
C ALA A 136 -6.09 10.10 0.84
N ALA A 137 -5.27 10.91 0.15
CA ALA A 137 -5.13 12.34 0.43
C ALA A 137 -6.03 13.24 -0.42
N LYS A 138 -6.57 12.76 -1.54
CA LYS A 138 -7.34 13.55 -2.50
C LYS A 138 -8.81 13.13 -2.51
N PRO A 139 -9.73 14.03 -2.92
CA PRO A 139 -11.12 13.66 -3.16
C PRO A 139 -11.23 12.58 -4.24
N VAL A 140 -11.98 11.54 -3.94
CA VAL A 140 -12.35 10.47 -4.87
C VAL A 140 -13.82 10.63 -5.21
N VAL A 141 -14.12 10.76 -6.51
CA VAL A 141 -15.50 10.76 -6.99
C VAL A 141 -15.83 9.34 -7.48
N ASN A 142 -16.74 8.67 -6.79
CA ASN A 142 -17.26 7.38 -7.23
C ASN A 142 -18.52 7.64 -8.09
N HIS A 143 -18.45 7.23 -9.35
CA HIS A 143 -19.54 7.35 -10.32
C HIS A 143 -20.43 6.09 -10.38
N THR A 144 -20.09 5.06 -9.60
CA THR A 144 -20.90 3.84 -9.49
C THR A 144 -21.86 3.99 -8.34
N ILE A 145 -23.15 4.05 -8.62
CA ILE A 145 -24.21 4.08 -7.62
C ILE A 145 -24.92 2.72 -7.68
N ASP A 146 -24.90 1.96 -6.58
CA ASP A 146 -25.58 0.65 -6.45
C ASP A 146 -25.34 -0.31 -7.63
N GLY A 147 -24.10 -0.35 -8.16
CA GLY A 147 -23.73 -1.18 -9.31
C GLY A 147 -24.18 -0.63 -10.66
N ALA A 148 -24.83 0.53 -10.72
CA ALA A 148 -25.25 1.17 -11.95
C ALA A 148 -24.24 2.25 -12.39
N TRP A 149 -24.02 2.35 -13.70
CA TRP A 149 -23.16 3.36 -14.29
C TRP A 149 -24.01 4.43 -14.97
N ARG A 150 -23.72 5.69 -14.68
CA ARG A 150 -24.32 6.80 -15.40
C ARG A 150 -23.52 7.07 -16.68
N TYR A 151 -24.11 6.83 -17.82
CA TYR A 151 -23.56 7.22 -19.12
C TYR A 151 -24.22 8.50 -19.61
N GLU A 152 -23.43 9.54 -19.86
CA GLU A 152 -23.89 10.77 -20.49
C GLU A 152 -23.27 10.86 -21.88
N GLY A 153 -24.10 10.78 -22.90
CA GLY A 153 -23.67 10.89 -24.29
C GLY A 153 -24.63 11.78 -25.10
N ALA A 154 -24.08 12.53 -26.04
CA ALA A 154 -24.87 13.29 -27.00
C ALA A 154 -25.16 12.42 -28.23
N VAL A 155 -26.41 12.11 -28.47
CA VAL A 155 -26.86 11.43 -29.68
C VAL A 155 -27.26 12.49 -30.72
N ARG A 156 -26.56 12.52 -31.84
CA ARG A 156 -26.95 13.40 -32.96
C ARG A 156 -28.05 12.70 -33.75
N MET A 157 -29.22 13.30 -33.77
CA MET A 157 -30.35 12.83 -34.56
C MET A 157 -30.58 13.69 -35.77
N THR A 158 -31.12 13.12 -36.84
CA THR A 158 -31.54 13.88 -38.00
C THR A 158 -32.80 14.65 -37.68
N HIS A 159 -32.98 15.84 -38.27
CA HIS A 159 -34.13 16.71 -38.07
C HIS A 159 -35.52 16.04 -38.36
N ARG A 160 -35.51 14.81 -38.87
CA ARG A 160 -36.72 14.04 -39.20
C ARG A 160 -37.03 12.93 -38.20
N ALA A 161 -36.30 12.84 -37.07
CA ALA A 161 -36.61 11.86 -36.03
C ALA A 161 -37.95 12.21 -35.36
N SER A 162 -38.88 11.28 -35.30
CA SER A 162 -40.12 11.46 -34.53
C SER A 162 -39.88 11.37 -33.04
N PRO A 163 -40.73 12.03 -32.22
CA PRO A 163 -40.58 11.97 -30.74
C PRO A 163 -40.56 10.55 -30.18
N GLU A 164 -41.28 9.61 -30.81
CA GLU A 164 -41.33 8.18 -30.41
C GLU A 164 -39.99 7.42 -30.62
N GLN A 165 -39.09 7.94 -31.47
CA GLN A 165 -37.78 7.38 -31.73
C GLN A 165 -36.70 7.87 -30.76
N VAL A 166 -37.06 8.83 -29.90
CA VAL A 166 -36.16 9.46 -28.92
C VAL A 166 -36.24 8.76 -27.55
N GLU A 167 -37.36 8.06 -27.26
CA GLU A 167 -37.63 7.40 -25.98
C GLU A 167 -37.18 5.92 -25.92
N GLN A 168 -36.60 5.35 -26.94
CA GLN A 168 -36.02 4.00 -26.96
C GLN A 168 -34.49 4.05 -26.75
#